data_2b7b459ce7d692ad223c76146ada3028
#
_entry.id   2b7b459ce7d692ad223c76146ada3028
#
_cell.length_a   1.000
_cell.length_b   1.000
_cell.length_c   1.000
_cell.angle_alpha   90.00
_cell.angle_beta   90.00
_cell.angle_gamma   90.00
#
_symmetry.space_group_name_H-M   'P 1'
#
loop_
_entity.id
_entity.type
_entity.pdbx_description
1 polymer ?
#
loop_
_entity_poly.entity_id
_entity_poly.type
_entity_poly.pdbx_seq_one_letter_code
_entity_poly.pdbx_strand_id
1 'polypeptide(L)'
;GIASRGLGDVYKRQDMNFKAEDIINKNFDGFFLSNGPGDPKKVYENIKPELNKLLNKKIPTFGICLGHQILSLAFNASTARMEKGHRGGNHPVKNLETNKVEITSQNHGFVVLDENFPSNLQITHKSLFDKTIDGMKANDQPLFSVQYHPESSPGPHDSRYLFDEFINLMEKNAG
;
A
#
# COMPACT_ATOMS: atom_id res chain seq x y z
N GLY A 1 5.62 8.08 -5.72
CA GLY A 1 5.44 6.73 -6.26
C GLY A 1 6.73 6.20 -6.87
N ILE A 2 6.88 4.89 -6.89
CA ILE A 2 8.01 4.22 -7.50
C ILE A 2 7.49 3.14 -8.42
N ALA A 3 7.92 3.15 -9.68
CA ALA A 3 7.62 2.10 -10.63
C ALA A 3 8.87 1.24 -10.87
N SER A 4 8.72 -0.07 -10.87
CA SER A 4 9.82 -1.01 -11.05
C SER A 4 9.76 -1.68 -12.42
N ARG A 5 10.92 -1.85 -13.03
CA ARG A 5 11.11 -2.54 -14.30
C ARG A 5 12.10 -3.68 -14.13
N GLY A 6 11.64 -4.90 -14.36
CA GLY A 6 12.49 -6.09 -14.24
C GLY A 6 12.76 -6.50 -12.80
N LEU A 7 13.23 -7.73 -12.66
CA LEU A 7 13.52 -8.32 -11.37
C LEU A 7 14.85 -7.82 -10.83
N GLY A 8 14.76 -6.87 -9.97
CA GLY A 8 15.86 -6.57 -9.10
C GLY A 8 16.55 -5.24 -9.28
N ASP A 9 16.38 -4.49 -10.36
CA ASP A 9 17.37 -3.45 -10.49
C ASP A 9 16.97 -2.08 -10.97
N VAL A 10 15.84 -1.89 -11.65
CA VAL A 10 15.54 -0.57 -12.15
C VAL A 10 14.17 -0.11 -11.69
N TYR A 11 14.14 0.67 -10.65
CA TYR A 11 12.96 1.42 -10.28
C TYR A 11 13.19 2.89 -10.61
N LYS A 12 12.12 3.56 -11.03
CA LYS A 12 12.13 4.98 -11.29
C LYS A 12 11.22 5.67 -10.30
N ARG A 13 11.75 6.66 -9.59
CA ARG A 13 10.97 7.46 -8.66
C ARG A 13 10.19 8.53 -9.44
N GLN A 14 8.89 8.61 -9.21
CA GLN A 14 8.02 9.64 -9.74
C GLN A 14 7.48 10.48 -8.59
N ASP A 15 7.26 11.78 -8.83
CA ASP A 15 6.57 12.62 -7.86
C ASP A 15 5.04 12.47 -7.99
N MET A 16 4.30 13.23 -7.19
CA MET A 16 2.83 13.15 -7.16
C MET A 16 2.16 13.79 -8.40
N ASN A 17 2.93 14.41 -9.28
CA ASN A 17 2.45 14.98 -10.54
C ASN A 17 2.72 14.05 -11.73
N PHE A 18 2.85 12.77 -11.50
CA PHE A 18 3.15 11.81 -12.54
C PHE A 18 2.05 11.71 -13.59
N LYS A 19 2.43 11.30 -14.80
CA LYS A 19 1.49 10.95 -15.87
C LYS A 19 1.47 9.44 -16.04
N ALA A 20 0.28 8.86 -15.99
CA ALA A 20 0.10 7.41 -16.12
C ALA A 20 0.70 6.88 -17.43
N GLU A 21 0.54 7.62 -18.53
CA GLU A 21 1.07 7.23 -19.84
C GLU A 21 2.59 7.06 -19.82
N ASP A 22 3.31 7.90 -19.10
CA ASP A 22 4.76 7.82 -19.00
C ASP A 22 5.20 6.51 -18.32
N ILE A 23 4.42 6.06 -17.35
CA ILE A 23 4.68 4.80 -16.63
C ILE A 23 4.26 3.60 -17.49
N ILE A 24 3.07 3.66 -18.09
CA ILE A 24 2.53 2.58 -18.93
C ILE A 24 3.44 2.33 -20.14
N ASN A 25 3.89 3.39 -20.81
CA ASN A 25 4.69 3.29 -22.02
C ASN A 25 6.11 2.74 -21.77
N LYS A 26 6.58 2.75 -20.53
CA LYS A 26 7.88 2.19 -20.17
C LYS A 26 7.82 0.69 -19.81
N ASN A 27 6.64 0.10 -19.82
CA ASN A 27 6.42 -1.32 -19.54
C ASN A 27 7.04 -1.79 -18.22
N PHE A 28 6.83 -1.02 -17.16
CA PHE A 28 7.26 -1.43 -15.82
C PHE A 28 6.50 -2.69 -15.38
N ASP A 29 7.17 -3.57 -14.64
CA ASP A 29 6.60 -4.81 -14.13
C ASP A 29 5.74 -4.60 -12.88
N GLY A 30 5.90 -3.47 -12.18
CA GLY A 30 5.15 -3.15 -11.00
C GLY A 30 5.14 -1.66 -10.68
N PHE A 31 4.20 -1.27 -9.82
CA PHE A 31 4.03 0.09 -9.36
C PHE A 31 4.03 0.13 -7.83
N PHE A 32 4.85 1.01 -7.27
CA PHE A 32 4.99 1.14 -5.83
C PHE A 32 4.57 2.55 -5.40
N LEU A 33 3.58 2.63 -4.52
CA LEU A 33 3.08 3.90 -3.99
C LEU A 33 3.55 4.06 -2.55
N SER A 34 4.54 4.89 -2.36
CA SER A 34 5.23 5.04 -1.08
C SER A 34 4.57 6.08 -0.17
N ASN A 35 5.16 6.26 1.02
CA ASN A 35 4.71 7.25 1.98
C ASN A 35 4.91 8.68 1.48
N GLY A 36 4.14 9.60 2.04
CA GLY A 36 4.24 11.03 1.82
C GLY A 36 3.41 11.79 2.85
N PRO A 37 3.50 13.12 2.85
CA PRO A 37 2.76 13.96 3.77
C PRO A 37 1.35 14.26 3.27
N GLY A 38 0.49 14.70 4.19
CA GLY A 38 -0.80 15.30 3.89
C GLY A 38 -1.99 14.40 4.16
N ASP A 39 -3.17 14.97 3.96
CA ASP A 39 -4.44 14.26 4.08
C ASP A 39 -4.60 13.33 2.87
N PRO A 40 -4.78 12.03 3.08
CA PRO A 40 -4.87 11.07 1.97
C PRO A 40 -6.00 11.39 0.99
N LYS A 41 -7.12 11.90 1.48
CA LYS A 41 -8.26 12.25 0.63
C LYS A 41 -7.92 13.39 -0.33
N LYS A 42 -7.23 14.43 0.16
CA LYS A 42 -6.81 15.56 -0.67
C LYS A 42 -5.77 15.12 -1.70
N VAL A 43 -4.80 14.32 -1.28
CA VAL A 43 -3.77 13.80 -2.18
C VAL A 43 -4.43 12.94 -3.26
N TYR A 44 -5.33 12.04 -2.87
CA TYR A 44 -6.04 11.18 -3.82
C TYR A 44 -6.83 11.99 -4.84
N GLU A 45 -7.57 13.01 -4.42
CA GLU A 45 -8.34 13.85 -5.33
C GLU A 45 -7.46 14.50 -6.41
N ASN A 46 -6.23 14.88 -6.06
CA ASN A 46 -5.29 15.48 -6.98
C ASN A 46 -4.72 14.49 -8.01
N ILE A 47 -4.52 13.23 -7.63
CA ILE A 47 -3.89 12.24 -8.50
C ILE A 47 -4.87 11.23 -9.09
N LYS A 48 -6.13 11.29 -8.70
CA LYS A 48 -7.18 10.34 -9.06
C LYS A 48 -7.24 9.99 -10.55
N PRO A 49 -7.24 10.96 -11.49
CA PRO A 49 -7.34 10.60 -12.91
C PRO A 49 -6.16 9.75 -13.39
N GLU A 50 -4.94 10.11 -13.00
CA GLU A 50 -3.73 9.41 -13.42
C GLU A 50 -3.58 8.07 -12.70
N LEU A 51 -3.88 8.04 -11.40
CA LEU A 51 -3.84 6.81 -10.63
C LEU A 51 -4.84 5.77 -11.17
N ASN A 52 -6.06 6.17 -11.48
CA ASN A 52 -7.07 5.25 -12.00
C ASN A 52 -6.69 4.67 -13.35
N LYS A 53 -6.02 5.43 -14.21
CA LYS A 53 -5.47 4.90 -15.47
C LYS A 53 -4.46 3.78 -15.22
N LEU A 54 -3.58 3.94 -14.23
CA LEU A 54 -2.62 2.89 -13.84
C LEU A 54 -3.33 1.67 -13.26
N LEU A 55 -4.27 1.87 -12.35
CA LEU A 55 -4.98 0.78 -11.70
C LEU A 55 -5.82 -0.04 -12.69
N ASN A 56 -6.37 0.61 -13.72
CA ASN A 56 -7.11 -0.07 -14.79
C ASN A 56 -6.25 -1.01 -15.62
N LYS A 57 -4.94 -0.81 -15.65
CA LYS A 57 -4.00 -1.71 -16.33
C LYS A 57 -3.70 -2.95 -15.53
N LYS A 58 -4.13 -3.02 -14.27
CA LYS A 58 -3.92 -4.16 -13.38
C LYS A 58 -2.44 -4.57 -13.24
N ILE A 59 -1.57 -3.59 -13.26
CA ILE A 59 -0.14 -3.78 -13.01
C ILE A 59 0.04 -4.13 -11.53
N PRO A 60 0.93 -5.08 -11.18
CA PRO A 60 1.24 -5.36 -9.79
C PRO A 60 1.55 -4.09 -9.00
N THR A 61 0.84 -3.89 -7.89
CA THR A 61 0.88 -2.64 -7.13
C THR A 61 1.04 -2.92 -5.64
N PHE A 62 1.95 -2.18 -5.00
CA PHE A 62 2.16 -2.24 -3.57
C PHE A 62 2.15 -0.82 -2.98
N GLY A 63 1.35 -0.61 -1.94
CA GLY A 63 1.25 0.67 -1.24
C GLY A 63 1.71 0.60 0.21
N ILE A 64 2.41 1.64 0.65
CA ILE A 64 2.91 1.77 2.03
C ILE A 64 2.45 3.10 2.61
N CYS A 65 1.89 3.06 3.81
CA CYS A 65 1.46 4.22 4.60
C CYS A 65 0.48 5.12 3.83
N LEU A 66 0.87 6.29 3.38
CA LEU A 66 0.02 7.14 2.54
C LEU A 66 -0.43 6.39 1.27
N GLY A 67 0.46 5.61 0.68
CA GLY A 67 0.13 4.78 -0.49
C GLY A 67 -0.98 3.78 -0.22
N HIS A 68 -0.97 3.15 0.96
CA HIS A 68 -2.05 2.27 1.41
C HIS A 68 -3.38 3.02 1.49
N GLN A 69 -3.37 4.20 2.08
CA GLN A 69 -4.57 5.02 2.24
C GLN A 69 -5.15 5.46 0.90
N ILE A 70 -4.28 5.90 -0.01
CA ILE A 70 -4.66 6.33 -1.36
C ILE A 70 -5.25 5.17 -2.16
N LEU A 71 -4.61 3.99 -2.13
CA LEU A 71 -5.13 2.81 -2.82
C LEU A 71 -6.47 2.38 -2.26
N SER A 72 -6.64 2.43 -0.96
CA SER A 72 -7.91 2.11 -0.31
C SER A 72 -9.02 3.08 -0.78
N LEU A 73 -8.72 4.37 -0.86
CA LEU A 73 -9.66 5.37 -1.39
C LEU A 73 -10.01 5.10 -2.86
N ALA A 74 -9.05 4.69 -3.67
CA ALA A 74 -9.27 4.37 -5.08
C ALA A 74 -10.24 3.21 -5.27
N PHE A 75 -10.34 2.30 -4.29
CA PHE A 75 -11.29 1.19 -4.28
C PHE A 75 -12.56 1.49 -3.47
N ASN A 76 -12.81 2.76 -3.17
CA ASN A 76 -14.01 3.25 -2.48
C ASN A 76 -14.08 2.97 -0.97
N ALA A 77 -12.95 2.68 -0.34
CA ALA A 77 -12.87 2.72 1.11
C ALA A 77 -12.86 4.18 1.60
N SER A 78 -13.06 4.38 2.88
CA SER A 78 -13.06 5.70 3.50
C SER A 78 -11.88 5.85 4.43
N THR A 79 -11.41 7.08 4.63
CA THR A 79 -10.36 7.41 5.60
C THR A 79 -10.87 8.43 6.60
N ALA A 80 -10.25 8.45 7.78
CA ALA A 80 -10.55 9.44 8.80
C ALA A 80 -9.27 9.84 9.54
N ARG A 81 -9.28 11.06 10.08
CA ARG A 81 -8.23 11.52 10.97
C ARG A 81 -8.38 10.83 12.32
N MET A 82 -7.28 10.34 12.86
CA MET A 82 -7.25 9.72 14.17
C MET A 82 -7.14 10.80 15.26
N GLU A 83 -7.78 10.57 16.39
CA GLU A 83 -7.61 11.43 17.57
C GLU A 83 -6.16 11.38 18.06
N LYS A 84 -5.62 10.17 18.13
CA LYS A 84 -4.21 9.93 18.42
C LYS A 84 -3.65 9.04 17.29
N GLY A 85 -2.65 9.52 16.58
CA GLY A 85 -2.01 8.74 15.56
C GLY A 85 -1.20 7.57 16.13
N HIS A 86 -0.77 6.68 15.25
CA HIS A 86 0.17 5.62 15.60
C HIS A 86 1.58 6.09 15.27
N ARG A 87 2.47 6.07 16.27
CA ARG A 87 3.87 6.47 16.10
C ARG A 87 4.77 5.58 16.95
N GLY A 88 5.89 5.16 16.37
CA GLY A 88 6.89 4.36 17.05
C GLY A 88 7.15 3.01 16.39
N GLY A 89 8.12 2.27 16.91
CA GLY A 89 8.63 1.03 16.34
C GLY A 89 8.16 -0.24 17.03
N ASN A 90 7.12 -0.19 17.86
CA ASN A 90 6.68 -1.35 18.64
C ASN A 90 5.16 -1.57 18.55
N HIS A 91 4.58 -1.36 17.39
CA HIS A 91 3.16 -1.57 17.15
C HIS A 91 2.88 -3.00 16.67
N PRO A 92 2.23 -3.83 17.50
CA PRO A 92 1.90 -5.19 17.12
C PRO A 92 0.74 -5.20 16.14
N VAL A 93 0.92 -5.92 15.04
CA VAL A 93 -0.06 -6.07 13.98
C VAL A 93 -0.30 -7.56 13.76
N LYS A 94 -1.55 -7.95 13.65
CA LYS A 94 -1.91 -9.32 13.33
C LYS A 94 -2.09 -9.48 11.83
N ASN A 95 -1.34 -10.40 11.26
CA ASN A 95 -1.55 -10.88 9.90
C ASN A 95 -2.69 -11.90 9.93
N LEU A 96 -3.83 -11.53 9.32
CA LEU A 96 -5.03 -12.37 9.36
C LEU A 96 -4.93 -13.62 8.49
N GLU A 97 -4.03 -13.64 7.52
CA GLU A 97 -3.81 -14.79 6.65
C GLU A 97 -3.00 -15.89 7.33
N THR A 98 -2.01 -15.50 8.14
CA THR A 98 -1.10 -16.45 8.82
C THR A 98 -1.38 -16.60 10.30
N ASN A 99 -2.21 -15.74 10.89
CA ASN A 99 -2.44 -15.60 12.34
C ASN A 99 -1.19 -15.23 13.15
N LYS A 100 -0.13 -14.80 12.50
CA LYS A 100 1.09 -14.37 13.17
C LYS A 100 1.01 -12.91 13.55
N VAL A 101 1.73 -12.53 14.61
CA VAL A 101 1.88 -11.15 15.06
C VAL A 101 3.21 -10.61 14.55
N GLU A 102 3.17 -9.43 13.97
CA GLU A 102 4.33 -8.71 13.46
C GLU A 102 4.52 -7.45 14.28
N ILE A 103 5.75 -7.15 14.67
CA ILE A 103 6.08 -5.89 15.34
C ILE A 103 6.46 -4.90 14.25
N THR A 104 5.74 -3.77 14.20
CA THR A 104 5.85 -2.83 13.07
C THR A 104 6.23 -1.44 13.54
N SER A 105 6.82 -0.69 12.60
CA SER A 105 7.08 0.74 12.75
C SER A 105 5.95 1.52 12.07
N GLN A 106 5.33 2.44 12.81
CA GLN A 106 4.21 3.22 12.31
C GLN A 106 4.44 4.72 12.54
N ASN A 107 3.95 5.53 11.62
CA ASN A 107 3.96 6.98 11.74
C ASN A 107 2.87 7.55 10.84
N HIS A 108 1.63 7.59 11.37
CA HIS A 108 0.50 8.11 10.62
C HIS A 108 -0.58 8.69 11.54
N GLY A 109 -1.31 9.68 11.03
CA GLY A 109 -2.42 10.33 11.73
C GLY A 109 -3.77 10.08 11.10
N PHE A 110 -3.83 9.33 10.00
CA PHE A 110 -5.05 8.94 9.31
C PHE A 110 -5.15 7.42 9.23
N VAL A 111 -6.37 6.92 9.12
CA VAL A 111 -6.65 5.48 9.10
C VAL A 111 -7.70 5.17 8.06
N VAL A 112 -7.63 3.99 7.45
CA VAL A 112 -8.68 3.45 6.60
C VAL A 112 -9.75 2.85 7.50
N LEU A 113 -10.99 3.24 7.27
CA LEU A 113 -12.11 2.81 8.11
C LEU A 113 -12.61 1.42 7.72
N ASP A 114 -12.93 0.64 8.74
CA ASP A 114 -13.55 -0.68 8.59
C ASP A 114 -15.03 -0.56 8.19
N GLU A 115 -15.68 0.53 8.59
CA GLU A 115 -17.08 0.80 8.29
C GLU A 115 -17.31 0.92 6.77
N ASN A 116 -18.27 0.15 6.26
CA ASN A 116 -18.58 0.10 4.83
C ASN A 116 -17.38 -0.27 3.95
N PHE A 117 -16.50 -1.12 4.47
CA PHE A 117 -15.31 -1.54 3.74
C PHE A 117 -15.73 -2.25 2.44
N PRO A 118 -15.10 -1.91 1.29
CA PRO A 118 -15.51 -2.47 -0.01
C PRO A 118 -15.37 -3.98 -0.09
N SER A 119 -16.34 -4.64 -0.73
CA SER A 119 -16.34 -6.09 -0.88
C SER A 119 -15.29 -6.63 -1.85
N ASN A 120 -14.76 -5.76 -2.72
CA ASN A 120 -13.67 -6.14 -3.64
C ASN A 120 -12.27 -6.04 -3.01
N LEU A 121 -12.20 -5.61 -1.76
CA LEU A 121 -10.97 -5.61 -0.97
C LEU A 121 -11.08 -6.60 0.18
N GLN A 122 -9.94 -7.14 0.58
CA GLN A 122 -9.83 -8.00 1.75
C GLN A 122 -8.89 -7.37 2.77
N ILE A 123 -9.30 -7.31 4.02
CA ILE A 123 -8.43 -6.86 5.12
C ILE A 123 -7.44 -7.98 5.42
N THR A 124 -6.14 -7.66 5.37
CA THR A 124 -5.08 -8.64 5.61
C THR A 124 -4.38 -8.49 6.95
N HIS A 125 -4.38 -7.28 7.48
CA HIS A 125 -3.70 -6.96 8.73
C HIS A 125 -4.55 -6.03 9.59
N LYS A 126 -4.52 -6.25 10.91
CA LYS A 126 -5.17 -5.36 11.89
C LYS A 126 -4.24 -5.05 13.06
N SER A 127 -4.32 -3.82 13.55
CA SER A 127 -3.63 -3.42 14.77
C SER A 127 -4.16 -4.21 15.96
N LEU A 128 -3.27 -4.71 16.80
CA LEU A 128 -3.66 -5.35 18.05
C LEU A 128 -3.99 -4.33 19.15
N PHE A 129 -3.59 -3.06 19.00
CA PHE A 129 -3.91 -2.03 19.97
C PHE A 129 -5.37 -1.56 19.88
N ASP A 130 -5.85 -1.30 18.66
CA ASP A 130 -7.17 -0.69 18.46
C ASP A 130 -7.99 -1.30 17.33
N LYS A 131 -7.51 -2.41 16.75
CA LYS A 131 -8.17 -3.15 15.66
C LYS A 131 -8.37 -2.35 14.37
N THR A 132 -7.64 -1.26 14.20
CA THR A 132 -7.65 -0.51 12.95
C THR A 132 -7.04 -1.34 11.82
N ILE A 133 -7.43 -1.04 10.58
CA ILE A 133 -6.92 -1.71 9.39
C ILE A 133 -5.47 -1.31 9.16
N ASP A 134 -4.58 -2.30 9.11
CA ASP A 134 -3.15 -2.10 8.84
C ASP A 134 -2.68 -2.77 7.56
N GLY A 135 -3.57 -3.41 6.81
CA GLY A 135 -3.25 -3.99 5.52
C GLY A 135 -4.48 -4.44 4.77
N MET A 136 -4.39 -4.43 3.45
CA MET A 136 -5.46 -4.90 2.57
C MET A 136 -4.89 -5.47 1.27
N LYS A 137 -5.71 -6.23 0.56
CA LYS A 137 -5.42 -6.68 -0.81
C LYS A 137 -6.67 -6.63 -1.66
N ALA A 138 -6.50 -6.47 -2.97
CA ALA A 138 -7.59 -6.53 -3.92
C ALA A 138 -7.89 -7.98 -4.31
N ASN A 139 -9.17 -8.30 -4.53
CA ASN A 139 -9.58 -9.64 -4.93
C ASN A 139 -9.36 -9.90 -6.43
N ASP A 140 -9.45 -8.86 -7.25
CA ASP A 140 -9.53 -8.99 -8.71
C ASP A 140 -8.29 -8.51 -9.45
N GLN A 141 -7.25 -8.10 -8.74
CA GLN A 141 -6.00 -7.66 -9.36
C GLN A 141 -4.82 -7.77 -8.39
N PRO A 142 -3.57 -7.82 -8.91
CA PRO A 142 -2.39 -8.01 -8.07
C PRO A 142 -2.02 -6.71 -7.33
N LEU A 143 -2.74 -6.42 -6.26
CA LEU A 143 -2.57 -5.19 -5.49
C LEU A 143 -2.72 -5.49 -4.02
N PHE A 144 -1.77 -5.00 -3.22
CA PHE A 144 -1.85 -5.05 -1.77
C PHE A 144 -1.16 -3.84 -1.13
N SER A 145 -1.48 -3.58 0.12
CA SER A 145 -0.90 -2.45 0.83
C SER A 145 -0.87 -2.68 2.33
N VAL A 146 0.05 -1.97 3.00
CA VAL A 146 0.14 -1.94 4.46
C VAL A 146 0.25 -0.51 4.97
N GLN A 147 -0.30 -0.26 6.15
CA GLN A 147 -0.28 1.05 6.80
C GLN A 147 1.07 1.34 7.43
N TYR A 148 1.77 0.33 7.89
CA TYR A 148 3.06 0.46 8.56
C TYR A 148 4.22 0.52 7.56
N HIS A 149 5.42 0.77 8.10
CA HIS A 149 6.66 0.88 7.31
C HIS A 149 7.45 -0.43 7.39
N PRO A 150 7.28 -1.37 6.44
CA PRO A 150 8.00 -2.64 6.48
C PRO A 150 9.53 -2.48 6.36
N GLU A 151 9.97 -1.40 5.69
CA GLU A 151 11.39 -1.08 5.54
C GLU A 151 12.06 -0.67 6.86
N SER A 152 11.26 -0.25 7.84
CA SER A 152 11.74 0.24 9.15
C SER A 152 11.34 -0.66 10.30
N SER A 153 10.98 -1.93 10.04
CA SER A 153 10.60 -2.87 11.07
C SER A 153 11.74 -3.14 12.04
N PRO A 154 11.47 -3.13 13.36
CA PRO A 154 12.51 -3.37 14.36
C PRO A 154 13.05 -4.79 14.37
N GLY A 155 12.24 -5.77 13.95
CA GLY A 155 12.67 -7.16 13.78
C GLY A 155 13.38 -7.34 12.46
N PRO A 156 14.47 -8.14 12.39
CA PRO A 156 15.23 -8.27 11.15
C PRO A 156 14.47 -8.93 10.01
N HIS A 157 13.35 -9.61 10.27
CA HIS A 157 12.63 -10.39 9.26
C HIS A 157 11.12 -10.21 9.25
N ASP A 158 10.55 -9.47 10.20
CA ASP A 158 9.10 -9.49 10.46
C ASP A 158 8.24 -9.02 9.28
N SER A 159 8.72 -8.08 8.47
CA SER A 159 7.91 -7.51 7.38
C SER A 159 8.56 -7.58 6.00
N ARG A 160 9.74 -8.21 5.88
CA ARG A 160 10.44 -8.33 4.60
C ARG A 160 9.69 -9.17 3.58
N TYR A 161 8.87 -10.12 4.05
CA TYR A 161 8.07 -10.97 3.17
C TYR A 161 7.17 -10.18 2.23
N LEU A 162 6.78 -8.96 2.61
CA LEU A 162 5.93 -8.10 1.77
C LEU A 162 6.63 -7.69 0.47
N PHE A 163 7.93 -7.38 0.55
CA PHE A 163 8.71 -7.08 -0.66
C PHE A 163 8.88 -8.32 -1.53
N ASP A 164 9.08 -9.49 -0.92
CA ASP A 164 9.14 -10.75 -1.65
C ASP A 164 7.81 -11.07 -2.32
N GLU A 165 6.68 -10.82 -1.66
CA GLU A 165 5.36 -10.97 -2.27
C GLU A 165 5.20 -10.05 -3.48
N PHE A 166 5.67 -8.81 -3.39
CA PHE A 166 5.59 -7.87 -4.51
C PHE A 166 6.45 -8.33 -5.68
N ILE A 167 7.66 -8.79 -5.42
CA ILE A 167 8.55 -9.37 -6.44
C ILE A 167 7.87 -10.57 -7.11
N ASN A 168 7.28 -11.47 -6.32
CA ASN A 168 6.58 -12.62 -6.83
C ASN A 168 5.38 -12.25 -7.70
N LEU A 169 4.64 -11.21 -7.33
CA LEU A 169 3.54 -10.70 -8.15
C LEU A 169 4.04 -10.16 -9.48
N MET A 170 5.16 -9.43 -9.48
CA MET A 170 5.77 -8.93 -10.71
C MET A 170 6.24 -10.07 -11.61
N GLU A 171 6.91 -11.08 -11.04
CA GLU A 171 7.35 -12.27 -11.80
C GLU A 171 6.18 -13.02 -12.43
N LYS A 172 5.12 -13.24 -11.64
CA LYS A 172 3.95 -13.99 -12.09
C LYS A 172 3.18 -13.28 -13.20
N ASN A 173 3.22 -11.95 -13.23
CA ASN A 173 2.49 -11.14 -14.19
C ASN A 173 3.39 -10.60 -15.31
N ALA A 174 4.70 -10.82 -15.24
CA ALA A 174 5.64 -10.51 -16.30
C ALA A 174 5.59 -11.61 -17.35
N GLY A 175 5.21 -11.28 -18.51
CA GLY A 175 5.13 -12.27 -19.59
C GLY A 175 4.04 -12.07 -20.53
#